data_53f09ce82b06fcb32a09897bb367b445
#
_entry.id   53f09ce82b06fcb32a09897bb367b445
#
_cell.length_a   1.000
_cell.length_b   1.000
_cell.length_c   1.000
_cell.angle_alpha   90.00
_cell.angle_beta   90.00
_cell.angle_gamma   90.00
#
_symmetry.space_group_name_H-M   'P 1'
#
loop_
_entity.id
_entity.type
_entity.pdbx_description
1 polymer ?
#
loop_
_entity_poly.entity_id
_entity_poly.type
_entity_poly.pdbx_seq_one_letter_code
_entity_poly.pdbx_strand_id
1 'polypeptide(L)'
;MSKVTVVGAGNVGATCADVLAYREIANEIVLLDIKEGVSEGKALDIFQKSPITLYDSRTIGVTNDYARTANSDVVVITSGIPRKPGMSRDDLIGVNAGIVKQVAENVAKYSPNAVIVVVSNPLDVMTFQAHMATGFSRNKVIGMAGVLDTARYRAFLAEELNVSVKAIQALLLGGHGDTMVPLPRYTSVAGIPITELLPAEKINAIVERTKVGGGELVKLMGTS
;
A
#
# COMPACT_ATOMS: atom_id res chain seq x y z
N MET A 1 22.76 -2.82 -7.42
CA MET A 1 22.16 -2.27 -6.18
C MET A 1 20.72 -1.96 -6.49
N SER A 2 19.79 -2.43 -5.69
CA SER A 2 18.37 -2.11 -5.86
C SER A 2 18.02 -0.85 -5.07
N LYS A 3 17.19 0.00 -5.66
CA LYS A 3 16.71 1.26 -5.06
C LYS A 3 15.19 1.33 -5.11
N VAL A 4 14.58 1.60 -3.96
CA VAL A 4 13.13 1.83 -3.86
C VAL A 4 12.89 3.24 -3.34
N THR A 5 12.02 3.98 -4.00
CA THR A 5 11.53 5.27 -3.51
C THR A 5 10.11 5.13 -2.97
N VAL A 6 9.86 5.69 -1.80
CA VAL A 6 8.52 5.83 -1.23
C VAL A 6 8.17 7.32 -1.20
N VAL A 7 7.13 7.72 -1.92
CA VAL A 7 6.66 9.11 -1.98
C VAL A 7 5.45 9.28 -1.07
N GLY A 8 5.61 10.14 -0.07
CA GLY A 8 4.69 10.36 1.04
C GLY A 8 5.22 9.72 2.33
N ALA A 9 5.61 10.54 3.30
CA ALA A 9 6.14 10.08 4.60
C ALA A 9 5.06 10.11 5.71
N GLY A 10 3.79 9.91 5.32
CA GLY A 10 2.70 9.67 6.27
C GLY A 10 2.86 8.32 6.98
N ASN A 11 1.83 7.89 7.71
CA ASN A 11 1.88 6.61 8.45
C ASN A 11 2.15 5.42 7.52
N VAL A 12 1.45 5.34 6.39
CA VAL A 12 1.60 4.24 5.43
C VAL A 12 2.99 4.24 4.80
N GLY A 13 3.45 5.40 4.30
CA GLY A 13 4.75 5.49 3.62
C GLY A 13 5.93 5.24 4.55
N ALA A 14 5.89 5.78 5.77
CA ALA A 14 6.93 5.52 6.75
C ALA A 14 6.99 4.06 7.17
N THR A 15 5.84 3.42 7.42
CA THR A 15 5.78 1.98 7.70
C THR A 15 6.26 1.14 6.52
N CYS A 16 5.91 1.55 5.29
CA CYS A 16 6.41 0.89 4.08
C CYS A 16 7.94 0.95 4.01
N ALA A 17 8.53 2.14 4.18
CA ALA A 17 9.98 2.31 4.17
C ALA A 17 10.66 1.49 5.29
N ASP A 18 10.08 1.46 6.47
CA ASP A 18 10.56 0.66 7.59
C ASP A 18 10.58 -0.84 7.32
N VAL A 19 9.48 -1.37 6.79
CA VAL A 19 9.38 -2.79 6.43
C VAL A 19 10.32 -3.16 5.29
N LEU A 20 10.47 -2.29 4.28
CA LEU A 20 11.42 -2.48 3.19
C LEU A 20 12.86 -2.55 3.71
N ALA A 21 13.23 -1.70 4.66
CA ALA A 21 14.53 -1.70 5.30
C ALA A 21 14.75 -2.97 6.13
N TYR A 22 13.83 -3.26 7.04
CA TYR A 22 13.90 -4.42 7.93
C TYR A 22 13.99 -5.76 7.18
N ARG A 23 13.32 -5.86 6.04
CA ARG A 23 13.34 -7.06 5.19
C ARG A 23 14.42 -7.06 4.13
N GLU A 24 15.25 -6.02 4.07
CA GLU A 24 16.33 -5.87 3.11
C GLU A 24 15.89 -6.08 1.64
N ILE A 25 14.67 -5.57 1.32
CA ILE A 25 14.09 -5.68 -0.03
C ILE A 25 14.89 -4.84 -1.04
N ALA A 26 15.50 -3.76 -0.58
CA ALA A 26 16.35 -2.89 -1.38
C ALA A 26 17.57 -2.44 -0.57
N ASN A 27 18.67 -2.19 -1.25
CA ASN A 27 19.89 -1.67 -0.63
C ASN A 27 19.75 -0.19 -0.24
N GLU A 28 19.02 0.58 -1.05
CA GLU A 28 18.71 1.98 -0.79
C GLU A 28 17.21 2.24 -0.83
N ILE A 29 16.69 2.90 0.19
CA ILE A 29 15.30 3.31 0.29
C ILE A 29 15.28 4.83 0.43
N VAL A 30 14.63 5.52 -0.50
CA VAL A 30 14.43 6.96 -0.43
C VAL A 30 13.01 7.24 0.04
N LEU A 31 12.86 7.90 1.17
CA LEU A 31 11.58 8.38 1.69
C LEU A 31 11.45 9.87 1.36
N LEU A 32 10.49 10.23 0.52
CA LEU A 32 10.29 11.61 0.08
C LEU A 32 8.96 12.16 0.59
N ASP A 33 8.97 13.39 1.10
CA ASP A 33 7.77 14.16 1.44
C ASP A 33 7.94 15.62 1.04
N ILE A 34 6.83 16.35 0.96
CA ILE A 34 6.84 17.80 0.75
C ILE A 34 7.01 18.59 2.05
N LYS A 35 6.70 17.96 3.19
CA LYS A 35 6.81 18.58 4.51
C LYS A 35 8.22 18.50 5.04
N GLU A 36 8.83 19.65 5.25
CA GLU A 36 10.21 19.78 5.71
C GLU A 36 10.48 18.98 6.99
N GLY A 37 11.58 18.21 6.99
CA GLY A 37 12.08 17.45 8.13
C GLY A 37 11.34 16.14 8.44
N VAL A 38 10.15 15.91 7.86
CA VAL A 38 9.35 14.72 8.19
C VAL A 38 9.98 13.45 7.66
N SER A 39 10.38 13.44 6.41
CA SER A 39 11.02 12.28 5.78
C SER A 39 12.42 12.04 6.35
N GLU A 40 13.18 13.10 6.57
CA GLU A 40 14.50 13.03 7.15
C GLU A 40 14.48 12.45 8.57
N GLY A 41 13.57 12.96 9.42
CA GLY A 41 13.41 12.46 10.78
C GLY A 41 13.02 10.99 10.83
N LYS A 42 12.03 10.58 10.02
CA LYS A 42 11.60 9.18 9.96
C LYS A 42 12.67 8.25 9.38
N ALA A 43 13.38 8.69 8.35
CA ALA A 43 14.49 7.91 7.79
C ALA A 43 15.64 7.73 8.79
N LEU A 44 15.94 8.77 9.58
CA LEU A 44 16.94 8.71 10.64
C LEU A 44 16.52 7.73 11.74
N ASP A 45 15.25 7.76 12.18
CA ASP A 45 14.70 6.84 13.17
C ASP A 45 14.77 5.38 12.68
N ILE A 46 14.38 5.12 11.43
CA ILE A 46 14.51 3.81 10.79
C ILE A 46 15.98 3.36 10.79
N PHE A 47 16.91 4.23 10.40
CA PHE A 47 18.32 3.88 10.35
C PHE A 47 18.89 3.59 11.75
N GLN A 48 18.52 4.36 12.77
CA GLN A 48 19.03 4.19 14.14
C GLN A 48 18.64 2.87 14.79
N LYS A 49 17.58 2.20 14.35
CA LYS A 49 17.23 0.87 14.85
C LYS A 49 17.97 -0.27 14.15
N SER A 50 18.64 -0.01 13.01
CA SER A 50 19.33 -1.05 12.25
C SER A 50 20.35 -1.87 13.04
N PRO A 51 21.14 -1.30 13.99
CA PRO A 51 22.04 -2.09 14.82
C PRO A 51 21.34 -3.08 15.76
N ILE A 52 20.07 -2.83 16.10
CA ILE A 52 19.28 -3.72 16.97
C ILE A 52 18.62 -4.82 16.16
N THR A 53 18.09 -4.47 15.00
CA THR A 53 17.31 -5.38 14.13
C THR A 53 18.14 -6.05 13.05
N LEU A 54 19.42 -5.68 12.94
CA LEU A 54 20.47 -6.28 12.12
C LEU A 54 20.11 -6.31 10.62
N TYR A 55 19.90 -5.14 10.02
CA TYR A 55 19.79 -4.96 8.57
C TYR A 55 20.73 -3.86 8.07
N ASP A 56 21.17 -3.98 6.81
CA ASP A 56 22.11 -3.08 6.15
C ASP A 56 21.47 -2.13 5.13
N SER A 57 20.17 -2.25 4.88
CA SER A 57 19.45 -1.33 3.98
C SER A 57 19.56 0.11 4.45
N ARG A 58 19.96 1.00 3.53
CA ARG A 58 20.12 2.42 3.83
C ARG A 58 18.84 3.18 3.54
N THR A 59 18.25 3.79 4.56
CA THR A 59 17.09 4.68 4.40
C THR A 59 17.54 6.14 4.40
N ILE A 60 17.08 6.91 3.41
CA ILE A 60 17.41 8.33 3.21
C ILE A 60 16.10 9.10 3.12
N GLY A 61 15.91 10.09 3.99
CA GLY A 61 14.80 11.03 3.92
C GLY A 61 15.17 12.26 3.10
N VAL A 62 14.23 12.75 2.29
CA VAL A 62 14.41 13.97 1.48
C VAL A 62 13.14 14.78 1.42
N THR A 63 13.26 16.11 1.54
CA THR A 63 12.14 17.04 1.38
C THR A 63 12.12 17.58 -0.04
N ASN A 64 11.05 17.28 -0.78
CA ASN A 64 10.77 17.79 -2.14
C ASN A 64 11.92 17.69 -3.15
N ASP A 65 12.90 16.83 -2.89
CA ASP A 65 14.06 16.63 -3.76
C ASP A 65 13.93 15.34 -4.59
N TYR A 66 13.21 15.44 -5.69
CA TYR A 66 13.03 14.33 -6.62
C TYR A 66 14.33 13.90 -7.35
N ALA A 67 15.37 14.72 -7.37
CA ALA A 67 16.65 14.29 -7.96
C ALA A 67 17.26 13.12 -7.18
N ARG A 68 17.02 13.04 -5.87
CA ARG A 68 17.47 11.91 -5.03
C ARG A 68 16.75 10.60 -5.34
N THR A 69 15.57 10.66 -5.97
CA THR A 69 14.81 9.48 -6.37
C THR A 69 15.29 8.88 -7.69
N ALA A 70 16.25 9.53 -8.37
CA ALA A 70 16.71 9.12 -9.69
C ALA A 70 17.17 7.66 -9.72
N ASN A 71 16.83 6.98 -10.83
CA ASN A 71 17.17 5.57 -11.09
C ASN A 71 16.60 4.59 -10.05
N SER A 72 15.43 4.87 -9.51
CA SER A 72 14.72 3.89 -8.69
C SER A 72 14.23 2.72 -9.55
N ASP A 73 14.35 1.50 -9.04
CA ASP A 73 13.78 0.29 -9.66
C ASP A 73 12.27 0.22 -9.43
N VAL A 74 11.85 0.64 -8.22
CA VAL A 74 10.44 0.70 -7.83
C VAL A 74 10.14 2.03 -7.15
N VAL A 75 9.00 2.62 -7.46
CA VAL A 75 8.47 3.80 -6.76
C VAL A 75 7.10 3.49 -6.18
N VAL A 76 6.96 3.63 -4.86
CA VAL A 76 5.70 3.45 -4.14
C VAL A 76 5.09 4.81 -3.89
N ILE A 77 3.88 5.07 -4.40
CA ILE A 77 3.15 6.33 -4.22
C ILE A 77 2.12 6.16 -3.12
N THR A 78 2.40 6.72 -1.95
CA THR A 78 1.48 6.75 -0.80
C THR A 78 0.97 8.17 -0.51
N SER A 79 1.41 9.15 -1.31
CA SER A 79 1.05 10.55 -1.15
C SER A 79 -0.41 10.82 -1.48
N GLY A 80 -1.03 11.68 -0.69
CA GLY A 80 -2.42 12.05 -0.82
C GLY A 80 -2.95 12.55 0.53
N ILE A 81 -4.14 13.13 0.52
CA ILE A 81 -4.84 13.52 1.75
C ILE A 81 -5.90 12.49 2.12
N PRO A 82 -6.12 12.22 3.41
CA PRO A 82 -7.26 11.44 3.85
C PRO A 82 -8.55 12.23 3.65
N ARG A 83 -9.68 11.52 3.52
CA ARG A 83 -10.99 12.18 3.45
C ARG A 83 -11.27 12.93 4.76
N LYS A 84 -11.57 14.22 4.65
CA LYS A 84 -11.93 15.07 5.79
C LYS A 84 -13.45 15.11 5.97
N PRO A 85 -13.95 15.38 7.21
CA PRO A 85 -15.36 15.63 7.43
C PRO A 85 -15.87 16.74 6.49
N GLY A 86 -17.03 16.54 5.86
CA GLY A 86 -17.63 17.47 4.91
C GLY A 86 -17.09 17.41 3.48
N MET A 87 -16.02 16.64 3.22
CA MET A 87 -15.47 16.45 1.87
C MET A 87 -16.26 15.39 1.11
N SER A 88 -16.71 15.72 -0.09
CA SER A 88 -17.32 14.74 -1.00
C SER A 88 -16.29 13.75 -1.55
N ARG A 89 -16.75 12.69 -2.18
CA ARG A 89 -15.85 11.73 -2.87
C ARG A 89 -15.16 12.39 -4.06
N ASP A 90 -15.87 13.24 -4.78
CA ASP A 90 -15.35 13.93 -5.97
C ASP A 90 -14.31 14.98 -5.59
N ASP A 91 -14.49 15.70 -4.49
CA ASP A 91 -13.48 16.64 -3.96
C ASP A 91 -12.18 15.92 -3.62
N LEU A 92 -12.29 14.76 -2.97
CA LEU A 92 -11.12 13.94 -2.63
C LEU A 92 -10.41 13.44 -3.89
N ILE A 93 -11.16 12.97 -4.89
CA ILE A 93 -10.62 12.56 -6.18
C ILE A 93 -9.87 13.70 -6.83
N GLY A 94 -10.47 14.89 -6.92
CA GLY A 94 -9.85 16.05 -7.55
C GLY A 94 -8.52 16.45 -6.91
N VAL A 95 -8.47 16.52 -5.59
CA VAL A 95 -7.24 16.85 -4.85
C VAL A 95 -6.17 15.78 -5.03
N ASN A 96 -6.50 14.53 -4.78
CA ASN A 96 -5.52 13.45 -4.85
C ASN A 96 -5.05 13.17 -6.28
N ALA A 97 -5.90 13.35 -7.30
CA ALA A 97 -5.50 13.23 -8.70
C ALA A 97 -4.43 14.28 -9.07
N GLY A 98 -4.56 15.50 -8.58
CA GLY A 98 -3.53 16.54 -8.76
C GLY A 98 -2.19 16.16 -8.12
N ILE A 99 -2.23 15.66 -6.86
CA ILE A 99 -1.03 15.21 -6.15
C ILE A 99 -0.36 14.04 -6.88
N VAL A 100 -1.11 12.99 -7.20
CA VAL A 100 -0.58 11.81 -7.89
C VAL A 100 -0.04 12.14 -9.27
N LYS A 101 -0.70 13.05 -10.01
CA LYS A 101 -0.20 13.52 -11.30
C LYS A 101 1.19 14.14 -11.16
N GLN A 102 1.34 15.11 -10.25
CA GLN A 102 2.63 15.77 -10.01
C GLN A 102 3.74 14.79 -9.62
N VAL A 103 3.43 13.84 -8.72
CA VAL A 103 4.37 12.80 -8.31
C VAL A 103 4.75 11.92 -9.49
N ALA A 104 3.77 11.44 -10.26
CA ALA A 104 3.98 10.56 -11.40
C ALA A 104 4.83 11.23 -12.51
N GLU A 105 4.59 12.50 -12.81
CA GLU A 105 5.40 13.27 -13.77
C GLU A 105 6.87 13.37 -13.31
N ASN A 106 7.12 13.60 -12.02
CA ASN A 106 8.47 13.61 -11.48
C ASN A 106 9.11 12.20 -11.50
N VAL A 107 8.36 11.16 -11.21
CA VAL A 107 8.84 9.77 -11.33
C VAL A 107 9.24 9.47 -12.77
N ALA A 108 8.42 9.83 -13.75
CA ALA A 108 8.74 9.63 -15.17
C ALA A 108 10.04 10.36 -15.59
N LYS A 109 10.26 11.55 -15.03
CA LYS A 109 11.46 12.35 -15.32
C LYS A 109 12.74 11.74 -14.72
N TYR A 110 12.71 11.31 -13.46
CA TYR A 110 13.91 10.90 -12.73
C TYR A 110 14.15 9.39 -12.72
N SER A 111 13.09 8.59 -12.87
CA SER A 111 13.14 7.12 -12.85
C SER A 111 12.30 6.51 -13.99
N PRO A 112 12.63 6.77 -15.27
CA PRO A 112 11.81 6.38 -16.44
C PRO A 112 11.67 4.87 -16.62
N ASN A 113 12.51 4.10 -15.96
CA ASN A 113 12.47 2.63 -16.02
C ASN A 113 11.78 1.97 -14.83
N ALA A 114 11.37 2.74 -13.83
CA ALA A 114 10.78 2.24 -12.61
C ALA A 114 9.46 1.49 -12.84
N VAL A 115 9.15 0.57 -11.94
CA VAL A 115 7.79 0.07 -11.71
C VAL A 115 7.15 0.95 -10.66
N ILE A 116 5.93 1.40 -10.91
CA ILE A 116 5.16 2.23 -9.97
C ILE A 116 4.12 1.38 -9.26
N VAL A 117 4.12 1.45 -7.93
CA VAL A 117 3.09 0.85 -7.08
C VAL A 117 2.28 1.97 -6.43
N VAL A 118 1.03 2.11 -6.80
CA VAL A 118 0.13 3.13 -6.25
C VAL A 118 -0.61 2.56 -5.05
N VAL A 119 -0.59 3.30 -3.94
CA VAL A 119 -1.30 2.99 -2.69
C VAL A 119 -2.33 4.08 -2.35
N SER A 120 -2.16 5.27 -2.93
CA SER A 120 -3.03 6.44 -2.72
C SER A 120 -4.48 6.16 -3.09
N ASN A 121 -5.42 6.68 -2.29
CA ASN A 121 -6.85 6.49 -2.49
C ASN A 121 -7.55 7.73 -3.12
N PRO A 122 -8.65 7.51 -3.89
CA PRO A 122 -9.24 6.22 -4.31
C PRO A 122 -8.34 5.47 -5.29
N LEU A 123 -7.99 4.22 -4.95
CA LEU A 123 -6.90 3.50 -5.58
C LEU A 123 -7.02 3.35 -7.10
N ASP A 124 -8.17 2.88 -7.59
CA ASP A 124 -8.35 2.60 -9.02
C ASP A 124 -8.18 3.87 -9.86
N VAL A 125 -8.75 5.00 -9.36
CA VAL A 125 -8.64 6.31 -10.01
C VAL A 125 -7.20 6.83 -9.95
N MET A 126 -6.52 6.70 -8.81
CA MET A 126 -5.15 7.18 -8.66
C MET A 126 -4.16 6.35 -9.49
N THR A 127 -4.39 5.05 -9.61
CA THR A 127 -3.60 4.17 -10.48
C THR A 127 -3.76 4.56 -11.95
N PHE A 128 -4.98 4.82 -12.39
CA PHE A 128 -5.25 5.31 -13.75
C PHE A 128 -4.60 6.68 -13.98
N GLN A 129 -4.71 7.60 -13.01
CA GLN A 129 -4.08 8.92 -13.09
C GLN A 129 -2.55 8.82 -13.21
N ALA A 130 -1.90 7.96 -12.43
CA ALA A 130 -0.47 7.73 -12.50
C ALA A 130 -0.05 7.15 -13.85
N HIS A 131 -0.82 6.20 -14.39
CA HIS A 131 -0.59 5.64 -15.71
C HIS A 131 -0.66 6.71 -16.82
N MET A 132 -1.69 7.54 -16.80
CA MET A 132 -1.87 8.62 -17.78
C MET A 132 -0.77 9.68 -17.68
N ALA A 133 -0.37 10.04 -16.46
CA ALA A 133 0.63 11.08 -16.23
C ALA A 133 2.05 10.66 -16.62
N THR A 134 2.39 9.38 -16.43
CA THR A 134 3.71 8.86 -16.75
C THR A 134 3.88 8.48 -18.23
N GLY A 135 2.81 8.05 -18.88
CA GLY A 135 2.87 7.39 -20.19
C GLY A 135 3.59 6.03 -20.16
N PHE A 136 3.83 5.46 -18.98
CA PHE A 136 4.46 4.15 -18.83
C PHE A 136 3.56 3.04 -19.38
N SER A 137 4.17 1.93 -19.81
CA SER A 137 3.41 0.75 -20.22
C SER A 137 2.58 0.21 -19.07
N ARG A 138 1.41 -0.35 -19.36
CA ARG A 138 0.42 -0.82 -18.37
C ARG A 138 0.99 -1.77 -17.32
N ASN A 139 1.96 -2.60 -17.69
CA ASN A 139 2.62 -3.53 -16.78
C ASN A 139 3.62 -2.89 -15.82
N LYS A 140 3.88 -1.60 -15.94
CA LYS A 140 4.76 -0.82 -15.06
C LYS A 140 4.01 0.04 -14.04
N VAL A 141 2.69 0.13 -14.11
CA VAL A 141 1.89 0.91 -13.15
C VAL A 141 0.83 0.01 -12.52
N ILE A 142 1.00 -0.26 -11.24
CA ILE A 142 0.24 -1.26 -10.48
C ILE A 142 -0.46 -0.57 -9.30
N GLY A 143 -1.76 -0.85 -9.12
CA GLY A 143 -2.49 -0.50 -7.90
C GLY A 143 -2.38 -1.61 -6.86
N MET A 144 -1.98 -1.28 -5.63
CA MET A 144 -1.92 -2.23 -4.52
C MET A 144 -3.27 -2.30 -3.81
N ALA A 145 -4.03 -3.34 -4.06
CA ALA A 145 -5.36 -3.56 -3.46
C ALA A 145 -5.55 -5.00 -2.96
N GLY A 146 -5.66 -5.94 -3.88
CA GLY A 146 -6.03 -7.33 -3.59
C GLY A 146 -5.11 -8.03 -2.59
N VAL A 147 -3.83 -7.64 -2.52
CA VAL A 147 -2.88 -8.15 -1.50
C VAL A 147 -3.34 -7.78 -0.09
N LEU A 148 -3.73 -6.51 0.13
CA LEU A 148 -4.22 -6.04 1.42
C LEU A 148 -5.59 -6.65 1.74
N ASP A 149 -6.50 -6.68 0.77
CA ASP A 149 -7.85 -7.19 0.98
C ASP A 149 -7.83 -8.71 1.23
N THR A 150 -6.99 -9.44 0.52
CA THR A 150 -6.72 -10.87 0.80
C THR A 150 -6.12 -11.07 2.20
N ALA A 151 -5.21 -10.20 2.63
CA ALA A 151 -4.63 -10.27 3.97
C ALA A 151 -5.68 -10.05 5.07
N ARG A 152 -6.59 -9.09 4.90
CA ARG A 152 -7.74 -8.87 5.80
C ARG A 152 -8.64 -10.11 5.87
N TYR A 153 -9.02 -10.63 4.71
CA TYR A 153 -9.85 -11.83 4.62
C TYR A 153 -9.21 -13.02 5.35
N ARG A 154 -7.91 -13.25 5.14
CA ARG A 154 -7.16 -14.28 5.85
C ARG A 154 -7.11 -14.06 7.35
N ALA A 155 -6.93 -12.81 7.80
CA ALA A 155 -6.87 -12.48 9.21
C ALA A 155 -8.22 -12.76 9.90
N PHE A 156 -9.34 -12.38 9.29
CA PHE A 156 -10.67 -12.64 9.83
C PHE A 156 -11.05 -14.12 9.84
N LEU A 157 -10.63 -14.87 8.82
CA LEU A 157 -10.77 -16.33 8.82
C LEU A 157 -9.94 -16.99 9.92
N ALA A 158 -8.71 -16.52 10.15
CA ALA A 158 -7.84 -17.02 11.21
C ALA A 158 -8.43 -16.76 12.60
N GLU A 159 -9.02 -15.58 12.80
CA GLU A 159 -9.73 -15.21 14.03
C GLU A 159 -10.93 -16.14 14.28
N GLU A 160 -11.79 -16.32 13.28
CA GLU A 160 -12.99 -17.16 13.38
C GLU A 160 -12.68 -18.64 13.67
N LEU A 161 -11.64 -19.16 13.04
CA LEU A 161 -11.24 -20.58 13.15
C LEU A 161 -10.21 -20.84 14.25
N ASN A 162 -9.68 -19.79 14.88
CA ASN A 162 -8.59 -19.87 15.86
C ASN A 162 -7.37 -20.66 15.33
N VAL A 163 -6.93 -20.32 14.10
CA VAL A 163 -5.78 -20.94 13.44
C VAL A 163 -4.74 -19.88 13.02
N SER A 164 -3.52 -20.35 12.72
CA SER A 164 -2.49 -19.45 12.18
C SER A 164 -2.88 -18.90 10.81
N VAL A 165 -2.67 -17.61 10.57
CA VAL A 165 -2.81 -16.97 9.24
C VAL A 165 -1.93 -17.62 8.18
N LYS A 166 -0.84 -18.31 8.58
CA LYS A 166 0.05 -19.04 7.67
C LYS A 166 -0.58 -20.30 7.09
N ALA A 167 -1.58 -20.87 7.78
CA ALA A 167 -2.30 -22.06 7.32
C ALA A 167 -3.37 -21.72 6.26
N ILE A 168 -3.72 -20.43 6.09
CA ILE A 168 -4.81 -20.02 5.22
C ILE A 168 -4.28 -19.58 3.85
N GLN A 169 -4.82 -20.17 2.80
CA GLN A 169 -4.65 -19.76 1.42
C GLN A 169 -5.96 -19.20 0.92
N ALA A 170 -5.91 -17.97 0.44
CA ALA A 170 -7.07 -17.26 -0.06
C ALA A 170 -6.69 -16.33 -1.20
N LEU A 171 -7.66 -15.98 -2.02
CA LEU A 171 -7.51 -15.01 -3.10
C LEU A 171 -8.74 -14.11 -3.14
N LEU A 172 -8.48 -12.81 -3.27
CA LEU A 172 -9.48 -11.79 -3.42
C LEU A 172 -9.12 -10.94 -4.63
N LEU A 173 -10.05 -10.78 -5.56
CA LEU A 173 -9.89 -10.10 -6.84
C LEU A 173 -10.81 -8.88 -6.91
N GLY A 174 -10.78 -8.19 -8.06
CA GLY A 174 -11.65 -7.04 -8.36
C GLY A 174 -11.06 -5.71 -7.92
N GLY A 175 -11.89 -4.66 -7.90
CA GLY A 175 -11.51 -3.32 -7.46
C GLY A 175 -11.38 -3.21 -5.95
N HIS A 176 -10.77 -2.12 -5.50
CA HIS A 176 -10.60 -1.86 -4.06
C HIS A 176 -11.84 -1.16 -3.50
N GLY A 177 -12.71 -1.91 -2.81
CA GLY A 177 -13.97 -1.42 -2.23
C GLY A 177 -15.17 -2.32 -2.57
N ASP A 178 -16.31 -1.73 -2.89
CA ASP A 178 -17.58 -2.46 -3.13
C ASP A 178 -17.52 -3.47 -4.29
N THR A 179 -16.56 -3.28 -5.20
CA THR A 179 -16.36 -4.14 -6.37
C THR A 179 -15.35 -5.27 -6.15
N MET A 180 -14.86 -5.45 -4.90
CA MET A 180 -13.99 -6.58 -4.60
C MET A 180 -14.76 -7.91 -4.63
N VAL A 181 -14.08 -8.95 -5.08
CA VAL A 181 -14.64 -10.29 -5.28
C VAL A 181 -13.81 -11.30 -4.48
N PRO A 182 -14.19 -11.59 -3.22
CA PRO A 182 -13.63 -12.70 -2.46
C PRO A 182 -13.98 -14.02 -3.14
N LEU A 183 -13.06 -14.98 -3.06
CA LEU A 183 -13.22 -16.28 -3.69
C LEU A 183 -13.25 -17.43 -2.64
N PRO A 184 -14.36 -17.62 -1.89
CA PRO A 184 -14.46 -18.69 -0.88
C PRO A 184 -14.20 -20.07 -1.49
N ARG A 185 -14.62 -20.31 -2.73
CA ARG A 185 -14.39 -21.55 -3.46
C ARG A 185 -12.90 -21.93 -3.59
N TYR A 186 -12.01 -20.92 -3.64
CA TYR A 186 -10.56 -21.11 -3.74
C TYR A 186 -9.84 -20.81 -2.43
N THR A 187 -10.59 -20.76 -1.34
CA THR A 187 -10.03 -20.51 -0.01
C THR A 187 -9.94 -21.80 0.77
N SER A 188 -8.77 -22.07 1.34
CA SER A 188 -8.52 -23.29 2.13
C SER A 188 -7.71 -23.00 3.39
N VAL A 189 -7.84 -23.87 4.37
CA VAL A 189 -7.04 -23.91 5.59
C VAL A 189 -6.30 -25.24 5.64
N ALA A 190 -4.97 -25.21 5.54
CA ALA A 190 -4.13 -26.39 5.45
C ALA A 190 -4.63 -27.40 4.38
N GLY A 191 -5.14 -26.89 3.25
CA GLY A 191 -5.65 -27.70 2.14
C GLY A 191 -7.13 -28.09 2.23
N ILE A 192 -7.80 -27.86 3.37
CA ILE A 192 -9.23 -28.15 3.54
C ILE A 192 -10.04 -26.92 3.04
N PRO A 193 -10.98 -27.08 2.11
CA PRO A 193 -11.82 -25.99 1.65
C PRO A 193 -12.57 -25.29 2.79
N ILE A 194 -12.63 -23.96 2.76
CA ILE A 194 -13.31 -23.18 3.81
C ILE A 194 -14.80 -23.54 3.93
N THR A 195 -15.40 -23.99 2.84
CA THR A 195 -16.81 -24.40 2.78
C THR A 195 -17.11 -25.68 3.53
N GLU A 196 -16.08 -26.48 3.89
CA GLU A 196 -16.19 -27.67 4.73
C GLU A 196 -15.96 -27.32 6.21
N LEU A 197 -15.35 -26.17 6.52
CA LEU A 197 -14.98 -25.76 7.86
C LEU A 197 -15.97 -24.78 8.47
N LEU A 198 -16.62 -23.97 7.66
CA LEU A 198 -17.56 -22.91 8.10
C LEU A 198 -18.87 -22.97 7.32
N PRO A 199 -20.01 -22.70 7.99
CA PRO A 199 -21.28 -22.54 7.30
C PRO A 199 -21.25 -21.28 6.40
N ALA A 200 -22.04 -21.29 5.34
CA ALA A 200 -22.09 -20.20 4.35
C ALA A 200 -22.39 -18.83 4.96
N GLU A 201 -23.23 -18.79 6.00
CA GLU A 201 -23.55 -17.55 6.74
C GLU A 201 -22.30 -16.90 7.36
N LYS A 202 -21.46 -17.68 8.01
CA LYS A 202 -20.19 -17.22 8.60
C LYS A 202 -19.21 -16.73 7.53
N ILE A 203 -19.07 -17.47 6.45
CA ILE A 203 -18.23 -17.08 5.32
C ILE A 203 -18.70 -15.74 4.75
N ASN A 204 -19.99 -15.57 4.53
CA ASN A 204 -20.57 -14.33 4.02
C ASN A 204 -20.35 -13.15 4.99
N ALA A 205 -20.51 -13.34 6.28
CA ALA A 205 -20.24 -12.32 7.30
C ALA A 205 -18.76 -11.83 7.24
N ILE A 206 -17.82 -12.77 7.11
CA ILE A 206 -16.40 -12.46 7.00
C ILE A 206 -16.09 -11.71 5.68
N VAL A 207 -16.73 -12.13 4.57
CA VAL A 207 -16.63 -11.44 3.28
C VAL A 207 -17.10 -9.99 3.40
N GLU A 208 -18.27 -9.74 3.98
CA GLU A 208 -18.79 -8.39 4.15
C GLU A 208 -17.92 -7.54 5.09
N ARG A 209 -17.42 -8.10 6.19
CA ARG A 209 -16.45 -7.42 7.07
C ARG A 209 -15.17 -7.05 6.31
N THR A 210 -14.69 -7.93 5.42
CA THR A 210 -13.50 -7.67 4.60
C THR A 210 -13.69 -6.46 3.69
N LYS A 211 -14.85 -6.33 3.05
CA LYS A 211 -15.17 -5.20 2.17
C LYS A 211 -15.13 -3.86 2.88
N VAL A 212 -15.58 -3.81 4.12
CA VAL A 212 -15.61 -2.58 4.94
C VAL A 212 -14.42 -2.42 5.87
N GLY A 213 -13.43 -3.31 5.82
CA GLY A 213 -12.30 -3.35 6.75
C GLY A 213 -11.48 -2.07 6.83
N GLY A 214 -11.34 -1.32 5.72
CA GLY A 214 -10.72 0.01 5.75
C GLY A 214 -11.54 1.02 6.56
N GLY A 215 -12.87 1.00 6.41
CA GLY A 215 -13.79 1.83 7.18
C GLY A 215 -13.80 1.49 8.67
N GLU A 216 -13.63 0.21 9.04
CA GLU A 216 -13.51 -0.24 10.44
C GLU A 216 -12.28 0.41 11.10
N LEU A 217 -11.13 0.43 10.42
CA LEU A 217 -9.91 1.09 10.91
C LEU A 217 -10.08 2.61 11.05
N VAL A 218 -10.68 3.27 10.05
CA VAL A 218 -10.96 4.71 10.12
C VAL A 218 -11.87 5.06 11.31
N LYS A 219 -12.87 4.24 11.57
CA LYS A 219 -13.78 4.44 12.70
C LYS A 219 -13.07 4.32 14.06
N LEU A 220 -12.08 3.45 14.17
CA LEU A 220 -11.32 3.22 15.40
C LEU A 220 -10.18 4.23 15.60
N MET A 221 -9.48 4.58 14.54
CA MET A 221 -8.24 5.37 14.60
C MET A 221 -8.41 6.82 14.12
N GLY A 222 -9.54 7.16 13.50
CA GLY A 222 -9.75 8.47 12.86
C GLY A 222 -9.03 8.62 11.51
N THR A 223 -8.21 7.65 11.13
CA THR A 223 -7.46 7.60 9.86
C THR A 223 -7.16 6.15 9.49
N SER A 224 -6.74 5.94 8.25
CA SER A 224 -6.28 4.63 7.78
C SER A 224 -4.99 4.77 7.00
#